data_024fd083f7aae17663b51179286c1b02
#
_entry.id   024fd083f7aae17663b51179286c1b02
#
_cell.length_a   1.000
_cell.length_b   1.000
_cell.length_c   1.000
_cell.angle_alpha   90.00
_cell.angle_beta   90.00
_cell.angle_gamma   90.00
#
_symmetry.space_group_name_H-M   'P 1'
#
loop_
_entity.id
_entity.type
_entity.pdbx_description
1 polymer ?
#
loop_
_entity_poly.entity_id
_entity_poly.type
_entity_poly.pdbx_seq_one_letter_code
_entity_poly.pdbx_strand_id
1 'polypeptide(L)'
;MRNLLFLGLFTVVATCSQAQEPARVFEPYKPVPQPVDTPVTTIPGQITVATDPRIDATLTRYTELKHLQRGYRVQIFLGDRKTAEEHKRTFLQKYPDVPAYMSFLAPNFRLRVGDLRTRLEAERLLRDLKVLYPGSYIVPDEIEMPRLPDPPQ
;
A
#
# COMPACT_ATOMS: atom_id res chain seq x y z
N MET A 1 13.06 -49.93 -56.44
CA MET A 1 13.74 -49.31 -55.26
C MET A 1 13.31 -47.89 -54.99
N ARG A 2 12.84 -47.12 -55.98
CA ARG A 2 12.43 -45.70 -55.78
C ARG A 2 11.12 -45.50 -54.97
N ASN A 3 10.19 -46.45 -55.05
CA ASN A 3 8.90 -46.41 -54.37
C ASN A 3 8.96 -46.83 -52.91
N LEU A 4 9.99 -47.54 -52.49
CA LEU A 4 10.22 -47.97 -51.12
C LEU A 4 10.74 -46.78 -50.25
N LEU A 5 11.51 -45.88 -50.86
CA LEU A 5 12.02 -44.66 -50.18
C LEU A 5 10.94 -43.68 -49.89
N PHE A 6 9.91 -43.52 -50.71
CA PHE A 6 8.76 -42.65 -50.46
C PHE A 6 7.83 -43.18 -49.37
N LEU A 7 7.73 -44.53 -49.29
CA LEU A 7 6.89 -45.11 -48.20
C LEU A 7 7.53 -44.94 -46.81
N GLY A 8 8.87 -45.00 -46.72
CA GLY A 8 9.60 -44.77 -45.49
C GLY A 8 9.55 -43.32 -45.03
N LEU A 9 9.55 -42.36 -45.96
CA LEU A 9 9.46 -40.92 -45.62
C LEU A 9 8.07 -40.52 -45.10
N PHE A 10 7.02 -41.17 -45.62
CA PHE A 10 5.65 -40.90 -45.21
C PHE A 10 5.34 -41.44 -43.79
N THR A 11 5.95 -42.55 -43.38
CA THR A 11 5.76 -43.12 -42.04
C THR A 11 6.46 -42.33 -40.94
N VAL A 12 7.57 -41.63 -41.21
CA VAL A 12 8.30 -40.80 -40.24
C VAL A 12 7.54 -39.52 -39.93
N VAL A 13 6.82 -38.95 -40.91
CA VAL A 13 6.02 -37.73 -40.71
C VAL A 13 4.77 -37.97 -39.84
N ALA A 14 4.21 -39.22 -39.87
CA ALA A 14 2.99 -39.54 -39.09
C ALA A 14 3.22 -39.72 -37.59
N THR A 15 4.46 -39.88 -37.12
CA THR A 15 4.76 -40.10 -35.70
C THR A 15 5.04 -38.80 -34.90
N CYS A 16 5.19 -37.64 -35.55
CA CYS A 16 5.38 -36.36 -34.87
C CYS A 16 4.08 -35.65 -34.44
N SER A 17 2.92 -36.26 -34.67
CA SER A 17 1.61 -35.59 -34.47
C SER A 17 0.95 -35.82 -33.10
N GLN A 18 1.65 -36.37 -32.11
CA GLN A 18 1.06 -36.72 -30.82
C GLN A 18 1.60 -35.95 -29.62
N ALA A 19 2.17 -34.76 -29.78
CA ALA A 19 2.66 -33.97 -28.69
C ALA A 19 1.87 -32.66 -28.55
N GLN A 20 0.53 -32.72 -28.58
CA GLN A 20 -0.31 -31.66 -28.04
C GLN A 20 -0.98 -32.19 -26.79
N GLU A 21 -0.35 -31.91 -25.64
CA GLU A 21 -1.11 -31.97 -24.35
C GLU A 21 -2.38 -31.14 -24.50
N PRO A 22 -3.53 -31.69 -24.10
CA PRO A 22 -4.77 -30.90 -24.08
C PRO A 22 -4.51 -29.64 -23.26
N ALA A 23 -4.71 -28.50 -23.87
CA ALA A 23 -4.61 -27.21 -23.18
C ALA A 23 -5.41 -27.34 -21.87
N ARG A 24 -4.74 -27.14 -20.71
CA ARG A 24 -5.41 -27.12 -19.43
C ARG A 24 -6.43 -25.98 -19.47
N VAL A 25 -7.68 -26.34 -19.66
CA VAL A 25 -8.77 -25.37 -19.57
C VAL A 25 -8.76 -24.86 -18.14
N PHE A 26 -8.41 -23.60 -17.97
CA PHE A 26 -8.49 -22.95 -16.67
C PHE A 26 -9.98 -22.86 -16.28
N GLU A 27 -10.41 -23.78 -15.43
CA GLU A 27 -11.74 -23.67 -14.85
C GLU A 27 -11.73 -22.51 -13.83
N PRO A 28 -12.57 -21.48 -14.04
CA PRO A 28 -12.68 -20.41 -13.07
C PRO A 28 -13.10 -20.98 -11.70
N TYR A 29 -12.46 -20.52 -10.65
CA TYR A 29 -12.77 -20.92 -9.27
C TYR A 29 -14.27 -20.79 -9.01
N LYS A 30 -14.92 -21.92 -8.73
CA LYS A 30 -16.31 -21.97 -8.26
C LYS A 30 -16.24 -21.93 -6.74
N PRO A 31 -16.70 -20.85 -6.08
CA PRO A 31 -16.73 -20.82 -4.63
C PRO A 31 -17.61 -21.99 -4.14
N VAL A 32 -17.02 -22.85 -3.33
CA VAL A 32 -17.78 -23.88 -2.62
C VAL A 32 -18.76 -23.16 -1.71
N PRO A 33 -20.07 -23.44 -1.77
CA PRO A 33 -21.02 -22.87 -0.82
C PRO A 33 -20.55 -23.20 0.58
N GLN A 34 -20.08 -22.19 1.32
CA GLN A 34 -19.78 -22.40 2.72
C GLN A 34 -21.10 -22.66 3.44
N PRO A 35 -21.16 -23.67 4.34
CA PRO A 35 -22.33 -23.85 5.17
C PRO A 35 -22.59 -22.49 5.85
N VAL A 36 -23.85 -22.05 5.74
CA VAL A 36 -24.28 -20.80 6.42
C VAL A 36 -24.02 -21.03 7.90
N ASP A 37 -23.00 -20.36 8.41
CA ASP A 37 -22.67 -20.44 9.82
C ASP A 37 -23.92 -20.03 10.61
N THR A 38 -24.48 -20.97 11.32
CA THR A 38 -25.41 -20.67 12.43
C THR A 38 -24.73 -19.58 13.25
N PRO A 39 -25.43 -18.52 13.70
CA PRO A 39 -24.85 -17.49 14.50
C PRO A 39 -24.20 -18.10 15.74
N VAL A 40 -22.91 -18.37 15.64
CA VAL A 40 -22.12 -18.74 16.80
C VAL A 40 -22.09 -17.51 17.68
N THR A 41 -22.80 -17.53 18.77
CA THR A 41 -22.68 -16.54 19.81
C THR A 41 -21.24 -16.60 20.31
N THR A 42 -20.36 -15.82 19.69
CA THR A 42 -18.96 -15.76 20.06
C THR A 42 -18.90 -15.03 21.40
N ILE A 43 -18.82 -15.81 22.47
CA ILE A 43 -18.45 -15.23 23.77
C ILE A 43 -17.02 -14.71 23.61
N PRO A 44 -16.78 -13.41 23.78
CA PRO A 44 -15.42 -12.87 23.65
C PRO A 44 -14.52 -13.59 24.67
N GLY A 45 -13.46 -14.21 24.16
CA GLY A 45 -12.46 -14.86 25.01
C GLY A 45 -11.72 -13.79 25.83
N GLN A 46 -11.56 -14.04 27.12
CA GLN A 46 -10.76 -13.19 28.00
C GLN A 46 -9.31 -13.68 27.94
N ILE A 47 -8.42 -12.79 27.46
CA ILE A 47 -6.98 -13.05 27.45
C ILE A 47 -6.37 -12.30 28.63
N THR A 48 -5.76 -13.01 29.56
CA THR A 48 -4.98 -12.40 30.65
C THR A 48 -3.50 -12.51 30.27
N VAL A 49 -2.87 -11.35 30.07
CA VAL A 49 -1.43 -11.27 29.80
C VAL A 49 -0.71 -10.95 31.11
N ALA A 50 0.09 -11.88 31.61
CA ALA A 50 0.95 -11.64 32.75
C ALA A 50 2.32 -11.17 32.22
N THR A 51 2.68 -9.93 32.48
CA THR A 51 3.96 -9.33 32.09
C THR A 51 4.84 -9.04 33.30
N ASP A 52 6.16 -9.06 33.09
CA ASP A 52 7.10 -8.55 34.10
C ASP A 52 6.95 -7.02 34.19
N PRO A 53 6.95 -6.43 35.41
CA PRO A 53 6.85 -4.98 35.61
C PRO A 53 7.88 -4.15 34.79
N ARG A 54 9.03 -4.75 34.47
CA ARG A 54 10.05 -4.10 33.61
C ARG A 54 9.57 -3.95 32.17
N ILE A 55 8.79 -4.92 31.69
CA ILE A 55 8.21 -4.86 30.33
C ILE A 55 7.17 -3.76 30.29
N ASP A 56 6.29 -3.68 31.28
CA ASP A 56 5.25 -2.65 31.38
C ASP A 56 5.87 -1.24 31.43
N ALA A 57 6.89 -1.05 32.25
CA ALA A 57 7.65 0.20 32.32
C ALA A 57 8.33 0.56 30.98
N THR A 58 8.84 -0.43 30.27
CA THR A 58 9.47 -0.21 28.97
C THR A 58 8.43 0.13 27.91
N LEU A 59 7.28 -0.53 27.88
CA LEU A 59 6.18 -0.26 26.98
C LEU A 59 5.63 1.16 27.21
N THR A 60 5.41 1.56 28.46
CA THR A 60 4.97 2.91 28.80
C THR A 60 5.95 3.94 28.27
N ARG A 61 7.25 3.74 28.53
CA ARG A 61 8.31 4.63 28.02
C ARG A 61 8.37 4.66 26.50
N TYR A 62 8.14 3.52 25.86
CA TYR A 62 8.12 3.44 24.39
C TYR A 62 6.95 4.21 23.79
N THR A 63 5.76 4.19 24.41
CA THR A 63 4.59 4.94 23.93
C THR A 63 4.70 6.45 24.11
N GLU A 64 5.51 6.91 25.09
CA GLU A 64 5.81 8.33 25.28
C GLU A 64 6.74 8.91 24.22
N LEU A 65 7.56 8.07 23.58
CA LEU A 65 8.51 8.49 22.54
C LEU A 65 7.81 8.59 21.19
N LYS A 66 8.07 9.69 20.48
CA LYS A 66 7.60 9.86 19.12
C LYS A 66 8.48 9.03 18.16
N HIS A 67 7.94 7.95 17.65
CA HIS A 67 8.63 7.09 16.68
C HIS A 67 8.36 7.57 15.26
N LEU A 68 9.42 8.01 14.59
CA LEU A 68 9.37 8.36 13.17
C LEU A 68 9.68 7.11 12.34
N GLN A 69 8.95 6.93 11.26
CA GLN A 69 9.14 5.85 10.30
C GLN A 69 9.52 6.42 8.94
N ARG A 70 10.33 5.70 8.18
CA ARG A 70 10.59 6.05 6.79
C ARG A 70 9.34 5.81 5.95
N GLY A 71 8.95 6.82 5.19
CA GLY A 71 7.81 6.79 4.31
C GLY A 71 7.92 7.82 3.21
N TYR A 72 6.77 8.29 2.76
CA TYR A 72 6.67 9.22 1.64
C TYR A 72 5.72 10.36 1.98
N ARG A 73 6.04 11.55 1.48
CA ARG A 73 5.16 12.72 1.49
C ARG A 73 5.06 13.28 0.08
N VAL A 74 3.99 13.98 -0.21
CA VAL A 74 3.85 14.73 -1.46
C VAL A 74 4.23 16.18 -1.22
N GLN A 75 5.25 16.69 -1.92
CA GLN A 75 5.61 18.10 -1.88
C GLN A 75 4.72 18.86 -2.86
N ILE A 76 3.95 19.84 -2.37
CA ILE A 76 2.99 20.60 -3.18
C ILE A 76 3.43 22.03 -3.45
N PHE A 77 4.35 22.57 -2.63
CA PHE A 77 4.84 23.93 -2.80
C PHE A 77 6.28 24.10 -2.33
N LEU A 78 7.00 25.00 -2.99
CA LEU A 78 8.31 25.46 -2.61
C LEU A 78 8.41 26.96 -2.97
N GLY A 79 8.70 27.83 -2.00
CA GLY A 79 8.80 29.26 -2.22
C GLY A 79 8.84 30.07 -0.92
N ASP A 80 8.26 31.25 -0.94
CA ASP A 80 8.22 32.14 0.21
C ASP A 80 7.28 31.63 1.32
N ARG A 81 7.53 32.12 2.54
CA ARG A 81 6.80 31.70 3.74
C ARG A 81 5.32 32.03 3.68
N LYS A 82 4.97 33.26 3.27
CA LYS A 82 3.60 33.75 3.28
C LYS A 82 2.71 32.89 2.35
N THR A 83 3.16 32.67 1.15
CA THR A 83 2.47 31.83 0.17
C THR A 83 2.39 30.37 0.63
N ALA A 84 3.43 29.83 1.29
CA ALA A 84 3.41 28.50 1.87
C ALA A 84 2.33 28.35 2.97
N GLU A 85 2.17 29.36 3.83
CA GLU A 85 1.14 29.41 4.88
C GLU A 85 -0.27 29.49 4.26
N GLU A 86 -0.47 30.26 3.21
CA GLU A 86 -1.73 30.36 2.48
C GLU A 86 -2.11 29.02 1.81
N HIS A 87 -1.16 28.40 1.12
CA HIS A 87 -1.37 27.06 0.54
C HIS A 87 -1.67 26.01 1.60
N LYS A 88 -0.98 26.04 2.74
CA LYS A 88 -1.27 25.13 3.85
C LYS A 88 -2.70 25.29 4.37
N ARG A 89 -3.15 26.52 4.56
CA ARG A 89 -4.51 26.81 5.04
C ARG A 89 -5.56 26.32 4.05
N THR A 90 -5.40 26.66 2.78
CA THR A 90 -6.31 26.25 1.71
C THR A 90 -6.34 24.72 1.56
N PHE A 91 -5.17 24.07 1.68
CA PHE A 91 -5.07 22.63 1.61
C PHE A 91 -5.84 21.95 2.76
N LEU A 92 -5.63 22.37 4.01
CA LEU A 92 -6.29 21.79 5.18
C LEU A 92 -7.81 22.02 5.20
N GLN A 93 -8.29 23.11 4.58
CA GLN A 93 -9.74 23.32 4.40
C GLN A 93 -10.36 22.30 3.46
N LYS A 94 -9.61 21.89 2.42
CA LYS A 94 -10.09 20.94 1.42
C LYS A 94 -9.85 19.47 1.79
N TYR A 95 -8.75 19.21 2.49
CA TYR A 95 -8.31 17.87 2.90
C TYR A 95 -8.00 17.84 4.39
N PRO A 96 -9.01 17.91 5.28
CA PRO A 96 -8.80 18.00 6.72
C PRO A 96 -8.11 16.75 7.30
N ASP A 97 -8.34 15.58 6.69
CA ASP A 97 -7.80 14.30 7.13
C ASP A 97 -6.32 14.07 6.74
N VAL A 98 -5.78 14.92 5.85
CA VAL A 98 -4.41 14.78 5.36
C VAL A 98 -3.51 15.81 6.05
N PRO A 99 -2.54 15.40 6.86
CA PRO A 99 -1.65 16.32 7.56
C PRO A 99 -0.76 17.10 6.58
N ALA A 100 -0.48 18.37 6.92
CA ALA A 100 0.35 19.26 6.13
C ALA A 100 1.49 19.86 6.96
N TYR A 101 2.70 19.64 6.50
CA TYR A 101 3.95 20.01 7.16
C TYR A 101 4.69 21.07 6.37
N MET A 102 4.94 22.20 7.04
CA MET A 102 5.77 23.26 6.47
C MET A 102 7.16 23.19 7.11
N SER A 103 8.20 23.21 6.30
CA SER A 103 9.59 23.23 6.78
C SER A 103 10.43 24.21 5.96
N PHE A 104 11.44 24.80 6.64
CA PHE A 104 12.38 25.69 5.98
C PHE A 104 13.49 24.89 5.30
N LEU A 105 13.74 25.20 4.04
CA LEU A 105 14.88 24.72 3.26
C LEU A 105 15.51 25.94 2.60
N ALA A 106 16.55 26.49 3.22
CA ALA A 106 17.19 27.75 2.80
C ALA A 106 17.40 27.82 1.28
N PRO A 107 16.97 28.92 0.63
CA PRO A 107 16.31 30.11 1.17
C PRO A 107 14.78 30.01 1.24
N ASN A 108 14.17 28.89 0.84
CA ASN A 108 12.74 28.71 0.63
C ASN A 108 12.06 27.91 1.73
N PHE A 109 10.74 28.06 1.82
CA PHE A 109 9.86 27.18 2.58
C PHE A 109 9.26 26.11 1.67
N ARG A 110 9.18 24.89 2.16
CA ARG A 110 8.54 23.78 1.48
C ARG A 110 7.30 23.31 2.24
N LEU A 111 6.26 22.99 1.49
CA LEU A 111 5.04 22.41 2.02
C LEU A 111 4.91 20.98 1.54
N ARG A 112 4.86 20.04 2.48
CA ARG A 112 4.70 18.60 2.24
C ARG A 112 3.44 18.12 2.92
N VAL A 113 2.74 17.19 2.29
CA VAL A 113 1.45 16.68 2.76
C VAL A 113 1.42 15.16 2.76
N GLY A 114 0.66 14.61 3.72
CA GLY A 114 0.44 13.18 3.91
C GLY A 114 1.57 12.49 4.65
N ASP A 115 1.21 11.48 5.42
CA ASP A 115 2.12 10.52 6.04
C ASP A 115 1.86 9.15 5.42
N LEU A 116 2.55 8.86 4.30
CA LEU A 116 2.26 7.73 3.44
C LEU A 116 3.34 6.66 3.63
N ARG A 117 2.92 5.45 3.97
CA ARG A 117 3.85 4.35 4.29
C ARG A 117 4.45 3.74 3.04
N THR A 118 3.68 3.71 1.97
CA THR A 118 4.07 3.09 0.70
C THR A 118 4.11 4.11 -0.43
N ARG A 119 4.95 3.84 -1.43
CA ARG A 119 5.01 4.66 -2.63
C ARG A 119 3.69 4.64 -3.41
N LEU A 120 2.98 3.52 -3.39
CA LEU A 120 1.70 3.39 -4.07
C LEU A 120 0.62 4.31 -3.48
N GLU A 121 0.57 4.44 -2.15
CA GLU A 121 -0.30 5.41 -1.48
C GLU A 121 0.06 6.84 -1.89
N ALA A 122 1.37 7.14 -1.96
CA ALA A 122 1.85 8.45 -2.39
C ALA A 122 1.46 8.77 -3.85
N GLU A 123 1.51 7.80 -4.73
CA GLU A 123 1.09 7.95 -6.13
C GLU A 123 -0.42 8.16 -6.28
N ARG A 124 -1.23 7.54 -5.42
CA ARG A 124 -2.68 7.78 -5.37
C ARG A 124 -2.97 9.21 -4.94
N LEU A 125 -2.42 9.63 -3.79
CA LEU A 125 -2.59 11.00 -3.31
C LEU A 125 -2.06 12.04 -4.32
N LEU A 126 -0.89 11.79 -4.92
CA LEU A 126 -0.32 12.67 -5.93
C LEU A 126 -1.26 12.86 -7.13
N ARG A 127 -1.92 11.80 -7.58
CA ARG A 127 -2.88 11.85 -8.71
C ARG A 127 -4.02 12.81 -8.40
N ASP A 128 -4.57 12.73 -7.19
CA ASP A 128 -5.68 13.58 -6.76
C ASP A 128 -5.23 15.04 -6.60
N LEU A 129 -4.00 15.24 -6.13
CA LEU A 129 -3.44 16.57 -5.91
C LEU A 129 -2.95 17.26 -7.19
N LYS A 130 -2.55 16.53 -8.21
CA LYS A 130 -2.03 17.11 -9.47
C LYS A 130 -3.01 18.03 -10.19
N VAL A 131 -4.30 17.83 -9.98
CA VAL A 131 -5.33 18.71 -10.55
C VAL A 131 -5.23 20.14 -9.99
N LEU A 132 -4.89 20.27 -8.70
CA LEU A 132 -4.78 21.56 -8.01
C LEU A 132 -3.35 22.07 -7.92
N TYR A 133 -2.40 21.16 -7.81
CA TYR A 133 -0.96 21.42 -7.66
C TYR A 133 -0.17 20.65 -8.73
N PRO A 134 -0.17 21.12 -10.00
CA PRO A 134 0.47 20.40 -11.11
C PRO A 134 1.98 20.18 -10.92
N GLY A 135 2.63 21.05 -10.14
CA GLY A 135 4.06 20.94 -9.80
C GLY A 135 4.39 19.99 -8.64
N SER A 136 3.38 19.26 -8.10
CA SER A 136 3.59 18.35 -6.98
C SER A 136 4.35 17.08 -7.36
N TYR A 137 5.15 16.56 -6.43
CA TYR A 137 5.92 15.33 -6.59
C TYR A 137 6.13 14.60 -5.25
N ILE A 138 6.43 13.31 -5.34
CA ILE A 138 6.66 12.45 -4.19
C ILE A 138 8.09 12.61 -3.69
N VAL A 139 8.25 12.72 -2.36
CA VAL A 139 9.55 12.75 -1.69
C VAL A 139 9.61 11.70 -0.58
N PRO A 140 10.74 10.99 -0.42
CA PRO A 140 10.96 10.19 0.77
C PRO A 140 11.12 11.12 1.97
N ASP A 141 10.49 10.80 3.09
CA ASP A 141 10.52 11.60 4.30
C ASP A 141 10.31 10.73 5.55
N GLU A 142 10.57 11.29 6.71
CA GLU A 142 10.20 10.70 7.97
C GLU A 142 8.74 11.03 8.27
N ILE A 143 7.92 10.00 8.43
CA ILE A 143 6.48 10.11 8.67
C ILE A 143 6.13 9.78 10.11
N GLU A 144 5.02 10.33 10.58
CA GLU A 144 4.44 9.95 11.86
C GLU A 144 3.68 8.62 11.73
N MET A 145 3.71 7.82 12.80
CA MET A 145 2.91 6.60 12.83
C MET A 145 1.41 6.95 12.90
N PRO A 146 0.56 6.18 12.21
CA PRO A 146 -0.87 6.36 12.33
C PRO A 146 -1.30 6.13 13.77
N ARG A 147 -2.24 6.92 14.24
CA ARG A 147 -2.86 6.69 15.56
C ARG A 147 -3.64 5.38 15.51
N LEU A 148 -3.43 4.54 16.51
CA LEU A 148 -4.26 3.36 16.69
C LEU A 148 -5.69 3.81 17.06
N PRO A 149 -6.72 3.10 16.59
CA PRO A 149 -8.07 3.36 17.06
C PRO A 149 -8.14 3.12 18.58
N ASP A 150 -8.86 3.96 19.26
CA ASP A 150 -9.07 3.77 20.70
C ASP A 150 -9.70 2.40 20.96
N PRO A 151 -9.27 1.68 22.02
CA PRO A 151 -9.87 0.40 22.35
C PRO A 151 -11.38 0.60 22.61
N PRO A 152 -12.23 -0.35 22.20
CA PRO A 152 -13.66 -0.29 22.48
C PRO A 152 -13.88 -0.22 23.98
N GLN A 153 -14.65 0.79 24.43
CA GLN A 153 -15.05 0.97 25.83
C GLN A 153 -16.11 -0.04 26.24
#